data_84dd3d66260b637d6dda22e70fd33172
#
_entry.id   84dd3d66260b637d6dda22e70fd33172
#
_cell.length_a   1.000
_cell.length_b   1.000
_cell.length_c   1.000
_cell.angle_alpha   90.00
_cell.angle_beta   90.00
_cell.angle_gamma   90.00
#
_symmetry.space_group_name_H-M   'P 1'
#
loop_
_entity.id
_entity.type
_entity.pdbx_description
1 polymer ?
#
loop_
_entity_poly.entity_id
_entity_poly.type
_entity_poly.pdbx_seq_one_letter_code
_entity_poly.pdbx_strand_id
1 'polypeptide(L)'
;MPPVLTASSLMSGRPDQRPRRELAPCIQESLRSLGERYARDGVRLFLFGSIARFWPEAPVGADFDIGYETPSDVADPDALRRRLEDDLETLPSIRPVDLVDFSRAPEPFRSLASQCRIDLSRVPASPAAR
;
A
#
# COMPACT_ATOMS: atom_id res chain seq x y z
N MET A 1 25.77 20.96 -0.30
CA MET A 1 25.00 20.88 -0.24
C MET A 1 24.11 20.56 -0.36
N PRO A 2 23.93 20.45 -0.50
CA PRO A 2 22.86 20.38 -0.38
C PRO A 2 21.80 19.66 0.03
N PRO A 3 21.43 19.47 1.15
CA PRO A 3 20.37 18.64 1.61
C PRO A 3 19.02 19.08 1.17
N VAL A 4 18.84 20.31 1.00
CA VAL A 4 17.59 20.75 0.42
C VAL A 4 17.32 20.12 -0.90
N LEU A 5 18.34 19.71 -1.54
CA LEU A 5 18.19 19.06 -2.82
C LEU A 5 17.56 17.69 -2.71
N THR A 6 17.60 17.12 -1.54
CA THR A 6 17.00 15.81 -1.33
C THR A 6 15.51 15.82 -1.62
N ALA A 7 14.80 16.77 -1.03
CA ALA A 7 13.38 16.88 -1.27
C ALA A 7 13.11 17.19 -2.73
N SER A 8 13.89 18.08 -3.31
CA SER A 8 13.72 18.40 -4.72
C SER A 8 13.95 17.19 -5.59
N SER A 9 14.96 16.39 -5.25
CA SER A 9 15.24 15.18 -6.00
C SER A 9 14.06 14.22 -6.00
N LEU A 10 13.44 14.05 -4.85
CA LEU A 10 12.30 13.16 -4.76
C LEU A 10 11.14 13.68 -5.58
N MET A 11 10.91 14.97 -5.55
CA MET A 11 9.82 15.56 -6.29
C MET A 11 10.08 15.61 -7.79
N SER A 12 11.33 15.55 -8.18
CA SER A 12 11.68 15.56 -9.60
C SER A 12 11.58 14.18 -10.23
N GLY A 13 11.20 13.17 -9.46
CA GLY A 13 11.00 11.84 -9.99
C GLY A 13 12.23 10.98 -10.06
N ARG A 14 13.29 11.35 -9.37
CA ARG A 14 14.47 10.51 -9.31
C ARG A 14 14.14 9.15 -8.71
N PRO A 15 14.78 8.07 -9.18
CA PRO A 15 14.55 6.78 -8.58
C PRO A 15 14.96 6.75 -7.12
N ASP A 16 14.24 5.98 -6.35
CA ASP A 16 14.56 5.77 -4.95
C ASP A 16 15.85 4.96 -4.88
N GLN A 17 16.86 5.53 -4.23
CA GLN A 17 18.17 4.91 -4.17
C GLN A 17 18.40 4.08 -2.93
N ARG A 18 17.39 3.95 -2.08
CA ARG A 18 17.53 3.08 -0.91
C ARG A 18 17.70 1.63 -1.36
N PRO A 19 18.49 0.82 -0.62
CA PRO A 19 18.55 -0.60 -0.91
C PRO A 19 17.16 -1.22 -0.85
N ARG A 20 16.93 -2.23 -1.68
CA ARG A 20 15.65 -2.91 -1.76
C ARG A 20 15.83 -4.38 -1.42
N ARG A 21 14.82 -4.94 -0.79
CA ARG A 21 14.77 -6.35 -0.46
C ARG A 21 13.40 -6.89 -0.79
N GLU A 22 13.37 -8.12 -1.24
CA GLU A 22 12.10 -8.78 -1.49
C GLU A 22 11.34 -8.96 -0.18
N LEU A 23 10.05 -8.64 -0.20
CA LEU A 23 9.19 -8.87 0.94
C LEU A 23 9.07 -10.37 1.21
N ALA A 24 9.06 -10.75 2.48
CA ALA A 24 8.92 -12.14 2.85
C ALA A 24 7.64 -12.74 2.25
N PRO A 25 7.69 -14.00 1.80
CA PRO A 25 6.49 -14.62 1.22
C PRO A 25 5.28 -14.59 2.13
N CYS A 26 5.47 -14.72 3.44
CA CYS A 26 4.34 -14.68 4.37
C CYS A 26 3.68 -13.30 4.39
N ILE A 27 4.45 -12.23 4.19
CA ILE A 27 3.91 -10.88 4.12
C ILE A 27 3.11 -10.72 2.82
N GLN A 28 3.68 -11.17 1.71
CA GLN A 28 2.99 -11.09 0.42
C GLN A 28 1.66 -11.84 0.46
N GLU A 29 1.66 -13.02 1.06
CA GLU A 29 0.46 -13.84 1.15
C GLU A 29 -0.57 -13.22 2.09
N SER A 30 -0.13 -12.63 3.20
CA SER A 30 -1.04 -11.96 4.14
C SER A 30 -1.71 -10.76 3.49
N LEU A 31 -0.96 -9.99 2.70
CA LEU A 31 -1.53 -8.85 1.98
C LEU A 31 -2.58 -9.33 0.97
N ARG A 32 -2.27 -10.38 0.22
CA ARG A 32 -3.22 -10.91 -0.75
C ARG A 32 -4.49 -11.42 -0.06
N SER A 33 -4.33 -12.13 1.04
CA SER A 33 -5.46 -12.67 1.78
C SER A 33 -6.36 -11.56 2.30
N LEU A 34 -5.77 -10.48 2.82
CA LEU A 34 -6.54 -9.32 3.24
C LEU A 34 -7.30 -8.71 2.07
N GLY A 35 -6.62 -8.53 0.94
CA GLY A 35 -7.26 -7.95 -0.24
C GLY A 35 -8.45 -8.76 -0.70
N GLU A 36 -8.31 -10.08 -0.72
CA GLU A 36 -9.41 -10.96 -1.12
C GLU A 36 -10.58 -10.89 -0.15
N ARG A 37 -10.26 -10.87 1.15
CA ARG A 37 -11.31 -10.84 2.16
C ARG A 37 -12.14 -9.58 2.07
N TYR A 38 -11.50 -8.43 1.93
CA TYR A 38 -12.22 -7.17 1.85
C TYR A 38 -12.92 -6.99 0.50
N ALA A 39 -12.36 -7.57 -0.56
CA ALA A 39 -13.02 -7.50 -1.87
C ALA A 39 -14.40 -8.17 -1.85
N ARG A 40 -14.57 -9.20 -1.03
CA ARG A 40 -15.87 -9.86 -0.89
C ARG A 40 -16.93 -8.92 -0.33
N ASP A 41 -16.51 -7.92 0.44
CA ASP A 41 -17.40 -6.92 1.02
C ASP A 41 -17.50 -5.68 0.14
N GLY A 42 -16.92 -5.71 -1.05
CA GLY A 42 -16.95 -4.58 -1.96
C GLY A 42 -15.91 -3.50 -1.66
N VAL A 43 -14.98 -3.78 -0.75
CA VAL A 43 -13.92 -2.84 -0.39
C VAL A 43 -12.65 -3.24 -1.13
N ARG A 44 -12.13 -2.31 -1.93
CA ARG A 44 -10.91 -2.57 -2.69
C ARG A 44 -9.72 -2.03 -1.92
N LEU A 45 -8.76 -2.91 -1.62
CA LEU A 45 -7.50 -2.54 -1.01
C LEU A 45 -6.40 -2.57 -2.05
N PHE A 46 -5.47 -1.63 -1.97
CA PHE A 46 -4.36 -1.61 -2.92
C PHE A 46 -3.13 -0.98 -2.28
N LEU A 47 -1.97 -1.39 -2.78
CA LEU A 47 -0.71 -0.74 -2.45
C LEU A 47 -0.49 0.42 -3.41
N PHE A 48 0.11 1.49 -2.90
CA PHE A 48 0.60 2.57 -3.73
C PHE A 48 1.96 3.00 -3.18
N GLY A 49 2.57 4.01 -3.79
CA GLY A 49 3.86 4.50 -3.33
C GLY A 49 5.02 3.61 -3.72
N SER A 50 6.09 3.68 -2.94
CA SER A 50 7.36 3.07 -3.34
C SER A 50 7.30 1.54 -3.35
N ILE A 51 6.57 0.92 -2.43
CA ILE A 51 6.49 -0.54 -2.43
C ILE A 51 5.72 -1.04 -3.64
N ALA A 52 4.66 -0.34 -4.05
CA ALA A 52 3.95 -0.71 -5.27
C ALA A 52 4.85 -0.59 -6.49
N ARG A 53 5.70 0.44 -6.50
CA ARG A 53 6.59 0.66 -7.63
C ARG A 53 7.59 -0.46 -7.82
N PHE A 54 8.11 -1.02 -6.73
CA PHE A 54 9.18 -2.02 -6.81
C PHE A 54 8.73 -3.43 -6.49
N TRP A 55 7.43 -3.64 -6.33
CA TRP A 55 6.88 -4.94 -5.96
C TRP A 55 7.52 -6.08 -6.77
N PRO A 56 7.93 -7.20 -6.18
CA PRO A 56 7.73 -7.58 -4.77
C PRO A 56 8.85 -7.12 -3.84
N GLU A 57 9.71 -6.24 -4.30
CA GLU A 57 10.75 -5.67 -3.48
C GLU A 57 10.26 -4.41 -2.81
N ALA A 58 10.86 -4.09 -1.68
CA ALA A 58 10.54 -2.88 -0.96
C ALA A 58 11.82 -2.18 -0.55
N PRO A 59 11.89 -0.84 -0.69
CA PRO A 59 13.03 -0.11 -0.17
C PRO A 59 13.14 -0.28 1.33
N VAL A 60 14.36 -0.40 1.83
CA VAL A 60 14.60 -0.54 3.27
C VAL A 60 14.05 0.71 3.96
N GLY A 61 13.25 0.48 5.00
CA GLY A 61 12.65 1.58 5.77
C GLY A 61 11.38 2.15 5.18
N ALA A 62 10.92 1.66 4.03
CA ALA A 62 9.68 2.18 3.45
C ALA A 62 8.47 1.69 4.24
N ASP A 63 7.48 2.56 4.37
CA ASP A 63 6.19 2.21 4.95
C ASP A 63 5.34 1.49 3.92
N PHE A 64 4.37 0.71 4.40
CA PHE A 64 3.31 0.23 3.52
C PHE A 64 2.31 1.37 3.32
N ASP A 65 2.21 1.83 2.09
CA ASP A 65 1.18 2.80 1.70
C ASP A 65 0.00 2.03 1.15
N ILE A 66 -1.06 1.94 1.93
CA ILE A 66 -2.24 1.15 1.57
C ILE A 66 -3.43 2.08 1.44
N GLY A 67 -4.06 2.00 0.27
CA GLY A 67 -5.27 2.75 0.01
C GLY A 67 -6.48 1.82 0.00
N TYR A 68 -7.65 2.40 0.23
CA TYR A 68 -8.88 1.65 0.08
C TYR A 68 -9.96 2.51 -0.56
N GLU A 69 -10.81 1.82 -1.31
CA GLU A 69 -12.00 2.43 -1.91
C GLU A 69 -13.22 1.65 -1.46
N THR A 70 -14.26 2.37 -1.08
CA THR A 70 -15.46 1.77 -0.54
C THR A 70 -16.65 2.00 -1.48
N PRO A 71 -17.68 1.13 -1.40
CA PRO A 71 -18.93 1.43 -2.07
C PRO A 71 -19.52 2.73 -1.53
N SER A 72 -20.30 3.42 -2.35
CA SER A 72 -20.92 4.68 -1.95
C SER A 72 -21.94 4.50 -0.83
N ASP A 73 -22.42 3.28 -0.64
CA ASP A 73 -23.49 2.98 0.32
C ASP A 73 -22.99 2.28 1.58
N VAL A 74 -21.68 2.41 1.88
CA VAL A 74 -21.15 1.79 3.09
C VAL A 74 -21.84 2.39 4.32
N ALA A 75 -22.29 1.50 5.23
CA ALA A 75 -23.15 1.91 6.33
C ALA A 75 -22.41 2.67 7.43
N ASP A 76 -21.19 2.26 7.75
CA ASP A 76 -20.42 2.85 8.84
C ASP A 76 -18.96 2.95 8.42
N PRO A 77 -18.57 4.06 7.78
CA PRO A 77 -17.18 4.22 7.31
C PRO A 77 -16.16 4.18 8.43
N ASP A 78 -16.50 4.69 9.62
CA ASP A 78 -15.55 4.72 10.72
C ASP A 78 -15.31 3.32 11.28
N ALA A 79 -16.34 2.51 11.38
CA ALA A 79 -16.18 1.13 11.82
C ALA A 79 -15.35 0.33 10.81
N LEU A 80 -15.57 0.56 9.53
CA LEU A 80 -14.78 -0.08 8.49
C LEU A 80 -13.30 0.28 8.62
N ARG A 81 -13.02 1.56 8.83
CA ARG A 81 -11.62 2.00 8.97
C ARG A 81 -10.97 1.36 10.19
N ARG A 82 -11.67 1.31 11.31
CA ARG A 82 -11.11 0.67 12.52
C ARG A 82 -10.82 -0.81 12.27
N ARG A 83 -11.72 -1.50 11.58
CA ARG A 83 -11.50 -2.91 11.26
C ARG A 83 -10.29 -3.09 10.35
N LEU A 84 -10.14 -2.22 9.36
CA LEU A 84 -8.96 -2.23 8.50
C LEU A 84 -7.67 -2.01 9.29
N GLU A 85 -7.67 -1.03 10.17
CA GLU A 85 -6.50 -0.75 10.99
C GLU A 85 -6.14 -1.95 11.85
N ASP A 86 -7.13 -2.57 12.48
CA ASP A 86 -6.90 -3.74 13.31
C ASP A 86 -6.33 -4.91 12.48
N ASP A 87 -6.91 -5.15 11.32
CA ASP A 87 -6.45 -6.25 10.47
C ASP A 87 -5.04 -6.00 9.94
N LEU A 88 -4.71 -4.76 9.61
CA LEU A 88 -3.38 -4.43 9.13
C LEU A 88 -2.32 -4.56 10.22
N GLU A 89 -2.70 -4.39 11.48
CA GLU A 89 -1.76 -4.62 12.57
C GLU A 89 -1.37 -6.09 12.71
N THR A 90 -2.14 -6.98 12.13
CA THR A 90 -1.80 -8.41 12.16
C THR A 90 -0.78 -8.83 11.12
N LEU A 91 -0.37 -7.92 10.23
CA LEU A 91 0.65 -8.25 9.25
C LEU A 91 1.96 -8.62 9.96
N PRO A 92 2.62 -9.69 9.51
CA PRO A 92 3.88 -10.12 10.15
C PRO A 92 5.04 -9.25 9.69
N SER A 93 4.96 -7.96 9.97
CA SER A 93 5.95 -6.99 9.53
C SER A 93 6.01 -5.86 10.55
N ILE A 94 7.22 -5.33 10.76
CA ILE A 94 7.41 -4.18 11.63
C ILE A 94 7.28 -2.86 10.86
N ARG A 95 7.08 -2.89 9.55
CA ARG A 95 6.92 -1.67 8.76
C ARG A 95 5.64 -0.96 9.17
N PRO A 96 5.70 0.35 9.37
CA PRO A 96 4.47 1.11 9.61
C PRO A 96 3.54 1.02 8.39
N VAL A 97 2.26 1.18 8.65
CA VAL A 97 1.25 1.20 7.60
C VAL A 97 0.60 2.58 7.58
N ASP A 98 0.58 3.19 6.41
CA ASP A 98 -0.13 4.44 6.18
C ASP A 98 -1.40 4.11 5.39
N LEU A 99 -2.56 4.26 6.03
CA LEU A 99 -3.84 3.87 5.46
C LEU A 99 -4.59 5.11 4.99
N VAL A 100 -4.96 5.15 3.72
CA VAL A 100 -5.60 6.31 3.10
C VAL A 100 -6.92 5.90 2.47
N ASP A 101 -7.98 6.67 2.79
CA ASP A 101 -9.29 6.48 2.18
C ASP A 101 -9.32 7.20 0.83
N PHE A 102 -9.20 6.44 -0.26
CA PHE A 102 -9.16 7.01 -1.60
C PHE A 102 -10.52 7.46 -2.10
N SER A 103 -11.60 7.00 -1.46
CA SER A 103 -12.92 7.49 -1.80
C SER A 103 -13.09 8.96 -1.42
N ARG A 104 -12.29 9.44 -0.47
CA ARG A 104 -12.36 10.81 0.05
C ARG A 104 -11.08 11.60 -0.16
N ALA A 105 -10.07 11.00 -0.78
CA ALA A 105 -8.79 11.67 -0.97
C ALA A 105 -8.94 12.79 -1.99
N PRO A 106 -8.31 13.95 -1.74
CA PRO A 106 -8.40 15.06 -2.68
C PRO A 106 -7.54 14.84 -3.91
N GLU A 107 -7.93 15.51 -5.01
CA GLU A 107 -7.06 15.63 -6.16
C GLU A 107 -6.06 16.77 -5.89
N PRO A 108 -4.84 16.72 -6.46
CA PRO A 108 -4.35 15.70 -7.40
C PRO A 108 -3.73 14.49 -6.74
N PHE A 109 -3.74 14.41 -5.42
CA PHE A 109 -3.11 13.30 -4.71
C PHE A 109 -3.64 11.96 -5.21
N ARG A 110 -4.96 11.83 -5.34
CA ARG A 110 -5.58 10.56 -5.73
C ARG A 110 -5.10 10.10 -7.11
N SER A 111 -5.03 11.01 -8.06
CA SER A 111 -4.56 10.67 -9.40
C SER A 111 -3.10 10.28 -9.40
N LEU A 112 -2.27 11.03 -8.69
CA LEU A 112 -0.84 10.75 -8.65
C LEU A 112 -0.57 9.41 -7.98
N ALA A 113 -1.22 9.14 -6.87
CA ALA A 113 -1.01 7.90 -6.15
C ALA A 113 -1.51 6.70 -6.95
N SER A 114 -2.53 6.91 -7.80
CA SER A 114 -3.10 5.82 -8.60
C SER A 114 -2.25 5.45 -9.81
N GLN A 115 -1.25 6.25 -10.16
CA GLN A 115 -0.40 5.94 -11.30
C GLN A 115 0.39 4.66 -11.13
N CYS A 116 0.68 4.28 -9.90
CA CYS A 116 1.40 3.04 -9.64
C CYS A 116 0.75 2.39 -8.42
N ARG A 117 -0.30 1.61 -8.67
CA ARG A 117 -0.98 0.94 -7.57
C ARG A 117 -1.21 -0.52 -7.93
N ILE A 118 -1.22 -1.36 -6.92
CA ILE A 118 -1.42 -2.80 -7.07
C ILE A 118 -2.58 -3.21 -6.19
N ASP A 119 -3.63 -3.76 -6.81
CA ASP A 119 -4.76 -4.30 -6.08
C ASP A 119 -4.29 -5.51 -5.27
N LEU A 120 -4.53 -5.49 -3.95
CA LEU A 120 -4.04 -6.55 -3.08
C LEU A 120 -4.64 -7.91 -3.43
N SER A 121 -5.90 -7.94 -3.85
CA SER A 121 -6.54 -9.21 -4.22
C SER A 121 -5.91 -9.84 -5.45
N ARG A 122 -5.10 -9.09 -6.18
CA ARG A 122 -4.44 -9.55 -7.40
C ARG A 122 -2.93 -9.60 -7.28
N VAL A 123 -2.41 -9.44 -6.08
CA VAL A 123 -0.97 -9.53 -5.85
C VAL A 123 -0.50 -10.92 -6.29
N PRO A 124 0.52 -11.00 -7.16
CA PRO A 124 1.02 -12.31 -7.58
C PRO A 124 1.64 -13.05 -6.41
N ALA A 125 1.46 -14.35 -6.37
CA ALA A 125 2.12 -15.16 -5.36
C ALA A 125 3.63 -15.14 -5.60
N SER A 126 4.39 -15.04 -4.51
CA SER A 126 5.84 -15.12 -4.61
C SER A 126 6.25 -16.54 -5.00
N PRO A 127 7.22 -16.72 -5.92
CA PRO A 127 7.71 -18.05 -6.22
C PRO A 127 8.20 -18.78 -4.98
N ALA A 128 8.75 -18.07 -4.01
CA ALA A 128 9.23 -18.70 -2.79
C ALA A 128 8.11 -19.16 -1.86
N ALA A 129 6.89 -18.73 -2.10
CA ALA A 129 5.74 -19.11 -1.29
C ALA A 129 5.09 -20.41 -1.76
N ARG A 130 5.56 -20.97 -2.84
CA ARG A 130 4.98 -22.21 -3.41
C ARG A 130 5.61 -23.46 -2.84
#